data_8697a35b68b7d459ce9522e9b9d97852
#
_entry.id   8697a35b68b7d459ce9522e9b9d97852
#
_cell.length_a   1.000
_cell.length_b   1.000
_cell.length_c   1.000
_cell.angle_alpha   90.00
_cell.angle_beta   90.00
_cell.angle_gamma   90.00
#
_symmetry.space_group_name_H-M   'P 1'
#
loop_
_entity.id
_entity.type
_entity.pdbx_description
1 polymer ?
#
loop_
_entity_poly.entity_id
_entity_poly.type
_entity_poly.pdbx_seq_one_letter_code
_entity_poly.pdbx_strand_id
1 'polypeptide(L)'
;GDWCKPEDGVFGMNESPRDCPQIECIPCSFYGNQPLVYFYPKLAMSTMRAYINYMTYDGAAPWVFGGCTARSEPSGARNERHLPTAACAMNVPCRGYQTTTNGISFVAMADRLWVSSGYDQEILKELYPWVKKNTIYTMTLRAEEGPDGVVSMPTGNVGTEWFEHCQWKGIVAHVGGLHLAQLRIAERMAEESGDKNFAAMCRMWFDEGSKSMEKHLWNGRYYINFFEPSTNEKSDLIFSYQLDGEWITDFHGLPYCFPKDRVQTALATIREVNSRHSDIGFLSFLNADGSPASGGEGVMKDWYDPFAFFNAELFMLAMNYMYEGQVEFGLPLAEKCMNSIVCKHLHTWDMPNMIRGDTGEVTFGKDYYQMLMLWSLPAAVKGQDMGGPTREDGLVTRMISAAN
;
A
#
# COMPACT_ATOMS: atom_id res chain seq x y z
N GLY A 1 -14.06 -22.63 2.70
CA GLY A 1 -14.21 -22.81 4.14
C GLY A 1 -15.66 -22.59 4.53
N ASP A 2 -16.01 -22.92 5.76
CA ASP A 2 -17.39 -22.82 6.27
C ASP A 2 -17.89 -21.38 6.43
N TRP A 3 -16.99 -20.41 6.25
CA TRP A 3 -17.25 -18.98 6.35
C TRP A 3 -17.78 -18.36 5.05
N CYS A 4 -17.76 -19.09 3.95
CA CYS A 4 -18.24 -18.63 2.64
C CYS A 4 -19.23 -19.64 2.09
N LYS A 5 -20.43 -19.19 1.78
CA LYS A 5 -21.44 -20.03 1.13
C LYS A 5 -21.14 -20.12 -0.36
N PRO A 6 -21.38 -21.29 -1.02
CA PRO A 6 -21.15 -21.45 -2.46
C PRO A 6 -21.87 -20.40 -3.32
N GLU A 7 -23.09 -20.01 -2.92
CA GLU A 7 -23.90 -19.01 -3.60
C GLU A 7 -23.32 -17.58 -3.54
N ASP A 8 -22.45 -17.29 -2.57
CA ASP A 8 -21.82 -15.97 -2.45
C ASP A 8 -20.72 -15.76 -3.50
N GLY A 9 -20.23 -16.85 -4.10
CA GLY A 9 -19.28 -16.78 -5.22
C GLY A 9 -17.99 -16.03 -4.89
N VAL A 10 -17.46 -16.21 -3.68
CA VAL A 10 -16.27 -15.48 -3.25
C VAL A 10 -15.04 -15.93 -4.02
N PHE A 11 -14.38 -14.98 -4.66
CA PHE A 11 -13.05 -15.14 -5.21
C PHE A 11 -12.04 -14.56 -4.23
N GLY A 12 -10.90 -15.22 -4.07
CA GLY A 12 -9.79 -14.75 -3.27
C GLY A 12 -8.47 -15.28 -3.79
N MET A 13 -7.45 -14.42 -3.80
CA MET A 13 -6.09 -14.81 -4.14
C MET A 13 -5.35 -15.27 -2.88
N ASN A 14 -4.38 -16.17 -3.07
CA ASN A 14 -3.50 -16.57 -2.00
C ASN A 14 -2.26 -15.68 -2.02
N GLU A 15 -1.95 -15.04 -0.91
CA GLU A 15 -0.84 -14.08 -0.79
C GLU A 15 0.49 -14.67 -1.24
N SER A 16 0.87 -15.79 -0.65
CA SER A 16 2.02 -16.60 -1.01
C SER A 16 1.75 -18.05 -0.59
N PRO A 17 1.58 -18.98 -1.52
CA PRO A 17 1.27 -20.37 -1.19
C PRO A 17 2.31 -21.05 -0.31
N ARG A 18 3.56 -20.61 -0.38
CA ARG A 18 4.69 -21.25 0.32
C ARG A 18 5.07 -20.55 1.62
N ASP A 19 5.04 -19.22 1.67
CA ASP A 19 5.58 -18.47 2.79
C ASP A 19 4.48 -17.86 3.68
N CYS A 20 3.43 -17.31 3.07
CA CYS A 20 2.31 -16.66 3.75
C CYS A 20 0.98 -17.08 3.12
N PRO A 21 0.48 -18.29 3.40
CA PRO A 21 -0.71 -18.82 2.72
C PRO A 21 -2.00 -18.19 3.25
N GLN A 22 -2.10 -16.88 3.19
CA GLN A 22 -3.26 -16.09 3.58
C GLN A 22 -4.19 -15.90 2.38
N ILE A 23 -5.50 -16.06 2.58
CA ILE A 23 -6.50 -15.83 1.55
C ILE A 23 -6.93 -14.36 1.63
N GLU A 24 -6.72 -13.63 0.56
CA GLU A 24 -7.02 -12.19 0.44
C GLU A 24 -6.41 -11.37 1.58
N CYS A 25 -5.09 -11.38 1.66
CA CYS A 25 -4.36 -10.42 2.45
C CYS A 25 -4.60 -9.03 1.84
N ILE A 26 -5.29 -8.15 2.56
CA ILE A 26 -5.78 -6.88 1.99
C ILE A 26 -4.66 -5.96 1.49
N PRO A 27 -3.49 -5.80 2.15
CA PRO A 27 -2.39 -5.04 1.57
C PRO A 27 -1.83 -5.70 0.31
N CYS A 28 -1.72 -7.03 0.26
CA CYS A 28 -1.27 -7.72 -0.95
C CYS A 28 -2.25 -7.56 -2.11
N SER A 29 -3.54 -7.60 -1.81
CA SER A 29 -4.60 -7.32 -2.79
C SER A 29 -4.56 -5.87 -3.25
N PHE A 30 -4.26 -4.93 -2.36
CA PHE A 30 -4.03 -3.53 -2.72
C PHE A 30 -2.92 -3.40 -3.78
N TYR A 31 -1.80 -4.09 -3.65
CA TYR A 31 -0.74 -4.09 -4.66
C TYR A 31 -1.13 -4.87 -5.92
N GLY A 32 -1.72 -6.05 -5.77
CA GLY A 32 -1.83 -7.04 -6.83
C GLY A 32 -3.17 -7.14 -7.54
N ASN A 33 -4.20 -6.38 -7.16
CA ASN A 33 -5.53 -6.55 -7.76
C ASN A 33 -5.71 -5.88 -9.13
N GLN A 34 -4.76 -5.05 -9.57
CA GLN A 34 -4.94 -4.25 -10.78
C GLN A 34 -5.27 -5.08 -12.04
N PRO A 35 -4.60 -6.21 -12.34
CA PRO A 35 -4.99 -7.03 -13.48
C PRO A 35 -6.36 -7.70 -13.31
N LEU A 36 -6.81 -7.98 -12.09
CA LEU A 36 -8.18 -8.46 -11.87
C LEU A 36 -9.20 -7.38 -12.25
N VAL A 37 -8.94 -6.14 -11.85
CA VAL A 37 -9.81 -5.00 -12.22
C VAL A 37 -9.85 -4.82 -13.74
N TYR A 38 -8.73 -4.97 -14.43
CA TYR A 38 -8.63 -4.78 -15.86
C TYR A 38 -9.25 -5.91 -16.69
N PHE A 39 -8.98 -7.15 -16.32
CA PHE A 39 -9.34 -8.31 -17.16
C PHE A 39 -10.50 -9.14 -16.58
N TYR A 40 -10.71 -9.08 -15.27
CA TYR A 40 -11.69 -9.89 -14.56
C TYR A 40 -12.48 -9.07 -13.52
N PRO A 41 -13.13 -7.95 -13.92
CA PRO A 41 -13.76 -7.02 -12.96
C PRO A 41 -14.85 -7.69 -12.11
N LYS A 42 -15.51 -8.76 -12.61
CA LYS A 42 -16.48 -9.54 -11.83
C LYS A 42 -15.82 -10.28 -10.67
N LEU A 43 -14.59 -10.78 -10.85
CA LEU A 43 -13.83 -11.42 -9.75
C LEU A 43 -13.39 -10.39 -8.73
N ALA A 44 -12.87 -9.25 -9.19
CA ALA A 44 -12.52 -8.14 -8.31
C ALA A 44 -13.73 -7.64 -7.48
N MET A 45 -14.91 -7.53 -8.10
CA MET A 45 -16.15 -7.17 -7.39
C MET A 45 -16.56 -8.24 -6.39
N SER A 46 -16.40 -9.53 -6.71
CA SER A 46 -16.67 -10.64 -5.78
C SER A 46 -15.80 -10.53 -4.52
N THR A 47 -14.50 -10.23 -4.70
CA THR A 47 -13.59 -9.98 -3.58
C THR A 47 -14.04 -8.77 -2.75
N MET A 48 -14.44 -7.66 -3.39
CA MET A 48 -14.93 -6.48 -2.65
C MET A 48 -16.20 -6.77 -1.85
N ARG A 49 -17.13 -7.55 -2.41
CA ARG A 49 -18.32 -8.01 -1.67
C ARG A 49 -17.96 -8.86 -0.46
N ALA A 50 -16.92 -9.68 -0.56
CA ALA A 50 -16.44 -10.45 0.60
C ALA A 50 -15.84 -9.54 1.68
N TYR A 51 -15.03 -8.55 1.33
CA TYR A 51 -14.55 -7.55 2.29
C TYR A 51 -15.71 -6.84 2.98
N ILE A 52 -16.75 -6.46 2.24
CA ILE A 52 -17.97 -5.83 2.77
C ILE A 52 -18.68 -6.76 3.77
N ASN A 53 -18.86 -8.03 3.41
CA ASN A 53 -19.54 -9.01 4.26
C ASN A 53 -18.78 -9.31 5.56
N TYR A 54 -17.45 -9.17 5.54
CA TYR A 54 -16.59 -9.41 6.70
C TYR A 54 -16.18 -8.14 7.45
N MET A 55 -16.55 -6.97 6.93
CA MET A 55 -16.35 -5.71 7.62
C MET A 55 -17.10 -5.69 8.96
N THR A 56 -16.47 -5.14 9.97
CA THR A 56 -17.10 -5.00 11.30
C THR A 56 -18.26 -3.99 11.27
N TYR A 57 -19.07 -4.03 12.33
CA TYR A 57 -20.16 -3.07 12.46
C TYR A 57 -19.70 -1.62 12.44
N ASP A 58 -18.55 -1.31 13.01
CA ASP A 58 -17.94 0.03 13.03
C ASP A 58 -17.15 0.40 11.76
N GLY A 59 -16.91 -0.56 10.85
CA GLY A 59 -16.30 -0.29 9.54
C GLY A 59 -14.88 -0.77 9.36
N ALA A 60 -14.31 -1.53 10.30
CA ALA A 60 -12.99 -2.10 10.12
C ALA A 60 -13.00 -3.18 9.02
N ALA A 61 -12.18 -3.01 7.99
CA ALA A 61 -11.96 -4.04 6.97
C ALA A 61 -11.13 -5.20 7.55
N PRO A 62 -11.43 -6.46 7.17
CA PRO A 62 -10.60 -7.58 7.58
C PRO A 62 -9.23 -7.50 6.91
N TRP A 63 -8.19 -7.93 7.63
CA TRP A 63 -6.85 -8.10 7.06
C TRP A 63 -6.81 -9.25 6.05
N VAL A 64 -7.39 -10.40 6.41
CA VAL A 64 -7.49 -11.60 5.55
C VAL A 64 -8.85 -12.26 5.71
N PHE A 65 -9.26 -13.05 4.74
CA PHE A 65 -10.47 -13.88 4.85
C PHE A 65 -10.23 -15.18 5.61
N GLY A 66 -8.98 -15.56 5.80
CA GLY A 66 -8.53 -16.75 6.50
C GLY A 66 -7.14 -17.16 6.03
N GLY A 67 -6.58 -18.17 6.69
CA GLY A 67 -5.37 -18.83 6.26
C GLY A 67 -5.65 -20.19 5.68
N CYS A 68 -4.87 -20.66 4.73
CA CYS A 68 -5.02 -21.98 4.16
C CYS A 68 -4.24 -23.07 4.92
N THR A 69 -3.42 -22.71 5.89
CA THR A 69 -2.76 -23.69 6.75
C THR A 69 -2.81 -23.30 8.21
N ALA A 70 -3.13 -24.28 9.06
CA ALA A 70 -2.81 -24.21 10.48
C ALA A 70 -1.38 -24.73 10.75
N ARG A 71 -0.63 -25.08 9.71
CA ARG A 71 0.71 -25.59 9.87
C ARG A 71 1.66 -24.43 10.04
N SER A 72 2.42 -24.47 11.11
CA SER A 72 3.68 -23.77 11.15
C SER A 72 4.49 -24.22 9.94
N GLU A 73 4.91 -23.29 9.14
CA GLU A 73 5.95 -23.49 8.16
C GLU A 73 7.12 -24.29 8.79
N PRO A 74 7.86 -25.07 8.00
CA PRO A 74 9.11 -25.67 8.46
C PRO A 74 10.08 -24.66 9.07
N SER A 75 9.95 -23.39 8.70
CA SER A 75 10.65 -22.27 9.30
C SER A 75 9.86 -21.62 10.45
N GLY A 76 9.13 -22.35 11.26
CA GLY A 76 8.16 -21.94 12.29
C GLY A 76 8.37 -20.56 12.94
N ALA A 77 9.60 -20.08 12.97
CA ALA A 77 9.94 -18.73 13.42
C ALA A 77 9.37 -17.59 12.55
N ARG A 78 9.05 -17.82 11.28
CA ARG A 78 8.46 -16.77 10.42
C ARG A 78 6.99 -16.60 10.67
N ASN A 79 6.25 -17.69 10.74
CA ASN A 79 4.81 -17.63 11.02
C ASN A 79 4.50 -17.11 12.41
N GLU A 80 5.31 -17.43 13.40
CA GLU A 80 5.20 -16.85 14.74
C GLU A 80 5.41 -15.33 14.75
N ARG A 81 6.14 -14.79 13.78
CA ARG A 81 6.40 -13.35 13.67
C ARG A 81 5.36 -12.60 12.82
N HIS A 82 4.78 -13.27 11.83
CA HIS A 82 3.88 -12.64 10.86
C HIS A 82 2.39 -12.96 11.10
N LEU A 83 2.09 -14.08 11.72
CA LEU A 83 0.72 -14.43 12.08
C LEU A 83 0.45 -14.04 13.52
N PRO A 84 -0.27 -12.96 13.78
CA PRO A 84 -0.48 -12.45 15.13
C PRO A 84 -1.29 -13.40 16.00
N THR A 85 -2.10 -14.27 15.39
CA THR A 85 -2.92 -15.23 16.12
C THR A 85 -3.16 -16.49 15.29
N ALA A 86 -3.41 -17.60 15.99
CA ALA A 86 -3.90 -18.83 15.35
C ALA A 86 -5.20 -18.60 14.57
N ALA A 87 -6.00 -17.61 14.93
CA ALA A 87 -7.24 -17.27 14.23
C ALA A 87 -7.01 -16.82 12.80
N CYS A 88 -5.91 -16.13 12.51
CA CYS A 88 -5.57 -15.73 11.14
C CYS A 88 -5.09 -16.90 10.28
N ALA A 89 -4.63 -17.97 10.89
CA ALA A 89 -4.27 -19.21 10.20
C ALA A 89 -5.45 -20.17 9.99
N MET A 90 -6.60 -19.84 10.56
CA MET A 90 -7.84 -20.66 10.48
C MET A 90 -8.78 -20.11 9.42
N ASN A 91 -9.87 -20.83 9.17
CA ASN A 91 -10.90 -20.45 8.19
C ASN A 91 -11.82 -19.32 8.69
N VAL A 92 -11.26 -18.31 9.32
CA VAL A 92 -12.02 -17.17 9.84
C VAL A 92 -11.33 -15.86 9.46
N PRO A 93 -12.09 -14.80 9.17
CA PRO A 93 -11.51 -13.49 8.88
C PRO A 93 -10.76 -12.92 10.08
N CYS A 94 -9.55 -12.44 9.84
CA CYS A 94 -8.75 -11.73 10.85
C CYS A 94 -8.92 -10.22 10.68
N ARG A 95 -9.09 -9.50 11.79
CA ARG A 95 -9.39 -8.06 11.81
C ARG A 95 -8.41 -7.21 12.63
N GLY A 96 -7.57 -7.84 13.42
CA GLY A 96 -6.73 -7.15 14.41
C GLY A 96 -5.28 -6.88 13.99
N TYR A 97 -4.97 -7.00 12.68
CA TYR A 97 -3.62 -6.85 12.17
C TYR A 97 -3.55 -5.82 11.06
N GLN A 98 -2.45 -5.06 10.96
CA GLN A 98 -2.22 -3.97 10.00
C GLN A 98 -3.40 -2.98 9.89
N THR A 99 -4.03 -2.69 11.01
CA THR A 99 -5.31 -1.98 11.10
C THR A 99 -5.26 -0.57 10.52
N THR A 100 -4.11 0.10 10.59
CA THR A 100 -3.94 1.47 10.11
C THR A 100 -3.89 1.55 8.58
N THR A 101 -3.62 0.44 7.89
CA THR A 101 -3.47 0.41 6.43
C THR A 101 -4.57 -0.40 5.71
N ASN A 102 -5.36 -1.18 6.45
CA ASN A 102 -6.47 -1.94 5.85
C ASN A 102 -7.54 -1.02 5.25
N GLY A 103 -7.75 0.16 5.84
CA GLY A 103 -8.75 1.13 5.37
C GLY A 103 -8.42 1.66 3.99
N ILE A 104 -7.23 2.19 3.80
CA ILE A 104 -6.80 2.70 2.50
C ILE A 104 -6.80 1.60 1.44
N SER A 105 -6.36 0.38 1.80
CA SER A 105 -6.37 -0.76 0.87
C SER A 105 -7.77 -1.04 0.35
N PHE A 106 -8.78 -1.10 1.24
CA PHE A 106 -10.17 -1.30 0.85
C PHE A 106 -10.70 -0.16 -0.03
N VAL A 107 -10.47 1.09 0.37
CA VAL A 107 -10.98 2.28 -0.33
C VAL A 107 -10.35 2.44 -1.71
N ALA A 108 -9.03 2.20 -1.82
CA ALA A 108 -8.34 2.25 -3.11
C ALA A 108 -8.84 1.16 -4.08
N MET A 109 -9.05 -0.07 -3.61
CA MET A 109 -9.59 -1.14 -4.46
C MET A 109 -11.02 -0.85 -4.91
N ALA A 110 -11.86 -0.27 -4.04
CA ALA A 110 -13.21 0.15 -4.41
C ALA A 110 -13.20 1.21 -5.52
N ASP A 111 -12.35 2.20 -5.39
CA ASP A 111 -12.20 3.28 -6.36
C ASP A 111 -11.63 2.77 -7.71
N ARG A 112 -10.68 1.83 -7.67
CA ARG A 112 -10.14 1.19 -8.89
C ARG A 112 -11.22 0.52 -9.72
N LEU A 113 -12.11 -0.23 -9.07
CA LEU A 113 -13.25 -0.84 -9.76
C LEU A 113 -14.16 0.21 -10.38
N TRP A 114 -14.49 1.25 -9.64
CA TRP A 114 -15.37 2.30 -10.13
C TRP A 114 -14.75 3.08 -11.30
N VAL A 115 -13.53 3.56 -11.18
CA VAL A 115 -12.85 4.30 -12.25
C VAL A 115 -12.63 3.44 -13.50
N SER A 116 -12.15 2.21 -13.33
CA SER A 116 -11.88 1.30 -14.46
C SER A 116 -13.14 0.81 -15.17
N SER A 117 -14.30 0.89 -14.52
CA SER A 117 -15.61 0.62 -15.15
C SER A 117 -16.12 1.79 -16.01
N GLY A 118 -15.39 2.89 -16.09
CA GLY A 118 -15.85 4.13 -16.72
C GLY A 118 -16.82 4.91 -15.86
N TYR A 119 -16.66 4.84 -14.54
CA TYR A 119 -17.48 5.56 -13.55
C TYR A 119 -18.93 5.05 -13.48
N ASP A 120 -19.12 3.74 -13.55
CA ASP A 120 -20.43 3.09 -13.44
C ASP A 120 -21.14 3.44 -12.13
N GLN A 121 -22.33 4.01 -12.24
CA GLN A 121 -23.10 4.49 -11.10
C GLN A 121 -23.66 3.37 -10.22
N GLU A 122 -23.89 2.18 -10.74
CA GLU A 122 -24.33 1.03 -9.93
C GLU A 122 -23.17 0.51 -9.07
N ILE A 123 -21.94 0.51 -9.59
CA ILE A 123 -20.74 0.17 -8.81
C ILE A 123 -20.52 1.21 -7.70
N LEU A 124 -20.63 2.50 -8.01
CA LEU A 124 -20.52 3.56 -7.01
C LEU A 124 -21.57 3.40 -5.90
N LYS A 125 -22.81 3.19 -6.27
CA LYS A 125 -23.93 2.99 -5.33
C LYS A 125 -23.75 1.77 -4.42
N GLU A 126 -23.17 0.69 -4.93
CA GLU A 126 -22.88 -0.51 -4.16
C GLU A 126 -21.72 -0.28 -3.18
N LEU A 127 -20.62 0.36 -3.62
CA LEU A 127 -19.38 0.45 -2.84
C LEU A 127 -19.31 1.67 -1.92
N TYR A 128 -19.87 2.82 -2.32
CA TYR A 128 -19.72 4.07 -1.58
C TYR A 128 -20.16 4.01 -0.11
N PRO A 129 -21.30 3.39 0.27
CA PRO A 129 -21.71 3.33 1.68
C PRO A 129 -20.65 2.70 2.58
N TRP A 130 -19.90 1.72 2.04
CA TRP A 130 -18.85 1.00 2.74
C TRP A 130 -17.53 1.77 2.76
N VAL A 131 -17.21 2.48 1.68
CA VAL A 131 -16.10 3.44 1.65
C VAL A 131 -16.29 4.52 2.72
N LYS A 132 -17.47 5.13 2.80
CA LYS A 132 -17.81 6.09 3.84
C LYS A 132 -17.64 5.53 5.24
N LYS A 133 -18.22 4.34 5.49
CA LYS A 133 -18.19 3.68 6.78
C LYS A 133 -16.75 3.33 7.20
N ASN A 134 -15.94 2.78 6.28
CA ASN A 134 -14.55 2.45 6.53
C ASN A 134 -13.70 3.70 6.78
N THR A 135 -13.90 4.78 6.02
CA THR A 135 -13.17 6.03 6.23
C THR A 135 -13.47 6.65 7.59
N ILE A 136 -14.72 6.60 8.06
CA ILE A 136 -15.09 7.05 9.40
C ILE A 136 -14.38 6.18 10.46
N TYR A 137 -14.34 4.86 10.27
CA TYR A 137 -13.59 3.97 11.16
C TYR A 137 -12.10 4.33 11.21
N THR A 138 -11.48 4.56 10.04
CA THR A 138 -10.05 4.90 9.96
C THR A 138 -9.73 6.17 10.77
N MET A 139 -10.64 7.14 10.82
CA MET A 139 -10.48 8.34 11.66
C MET A 139 -10.42 8.05 13.16
N THR A 140 -10.91 6.90 13.61
CA THR A 140 -10.79 6.50 15.03
C THR A 140 -9.38 6.01 15.40
N LEU A 141 -8.52 5.77 14.40
CA LEU A 141 -7.15 5.27 14.58
C LEU A 141 -6.11 6.41 14.63
N ARG A 142 -6.55 7.66 14.58
CA ARG A 142 -5.67 8.82 14.71
C ARG A 142 -5.12 9.00 16.12
N ALA A 143 -4.10 9.84 16.29
CA ALA A 143 -3.54 10.16 17.59
C ALA A 143 -4.62 10.63 18.58
N GLU A 144 -4.56 10.15 19.82
CA GLU A 144 -5.51 10.55 20.86
C GLU A 144 -5.32 12.01 21.30
N GLU A 145 -4.13 12.58 21.13
CA GLU A 145 -3.78 13.94 21.55
C GLU A 145 -4.04 14.96 20.43
N GLY A 146 -5.30 15.34 20.35
CA GLY A 146 -5.72 16.45 19.51
C GLY A 146 -6.25 16.04 18.14
N PRO A 147 -6.98 16.97 17.47
CA PRO A 147 -7.58 16.74 16.15
C PRO A 147 -6.54 17.00 15.06
N ASP A 148 -5.48 16.18 14.98
CA ASP A 148 -4.45 16.34 13.96
C ASP A 148 -4.85 15.78 12.59
N GLY A 149 -5.97 15.01 12.52
CA GLY A 149 -6.47 14.46 11.27
C GLY A 149 -5.59 13.37 10.65
N VAL A 150 -4.52 12.96 11.30
CA VAL A 150 -3.58 11.95 10.81
C VAL A 150 -3.83 10.63 11.52
N VAL A 151 -3.88 9.53 10.78
CA VAL A 151 -3.88 8.18 11.35
C VAL A 151 -2.54 7.93 12.00
N SER A 152 -2.56 7.52 13.26
CA SER A 152 -1.36 7.35 14.06
C SER A 152 -1.21 5.91 14.54
N MET A 153 0.04 5.54 14.79
CA MET A 153 0.39 4.25 15.37
C MET A 153 0.40 4.35 16.90
N PRO A 154 -0.27 3.45 17.61
CA PRO A 154 -0.13 3.37 19.05
C PRO A 154 1.32 3.11 19.45
N THR A 155 1.81 3.80 20.48
CA THR A 155 3.17 3.65 20.98
C THR A 155 3.52 2.19 21.28
N GLY A 156 4.62 1.71 20.71
CA GLY A 156 5.11 0.35 20.92
C GLY A 156 4.29 -0.75 20.24
N ASN A 157 3.26 -0.41 19.48
CA ASN A 157 2.47 -1.38 18.74
C ASN A 157 3.11 -1.68 17.38
N VAL A 158 3.67 -2.87 17.27
CA VAL A 158 4.27 -3.40 16.04
C VAL A 158 3.25 -4.28 15.31
N GLY A 159 3.12 -4.12 13.98
CA GLY A 159 2.24 -4.94 13.15
C GLY A 159 0.88 -4.30 12.83
N THR A 160 0.70 -3.01 13.11
CA THR A 160 -0.50 -2.27 12.71
C THR A 160 -0.37 -1.59 11.34
N GLU A 161 0.77 -1.73 10.70
CA GLU A 161 1.17 -1.14 9.42
C GLU A 161 1.84 -2.23 8.54
N TRP A 162 1.95 -2.02 7.23
CA TRP A 162 2.50 -3.01 6.29
C TRP A 162 3.96 -3.39 6.56
N PHE A 163 4.73 -2.42 7.03
CA PHE A 163 6.15 -2.62 7.35
C PHE A 163 6.34 -2.96 8.83
N GLU A 164 5.76 -4.08 9.24
CA GLU A 164 5.76 -4.55 10.64
C GLU A 164 7.14 -4.89 11.20
N HIS A 165 8.19 -4.86 10.36
CA HIS A 165 9.57 -4.97 10.78
C HIS A 165 10.12 -3.66 11.38
N CYS A 166 9.41 -2.55 11.20
CA CYS A 166 9.73 -1.26 11.81
C CYS A 166 8.87 -1.02 13.06
N GLN A 167 9.43 -0.41 14.07
CA GLN A 167 8.71 -0.02 15.28
C GLN A 167 8.19 1.40 15.13
N TRP A 168 7.04 1.53 14.49
CA TRP A 168 6.36 2.81 14.26
C TRP A 168 5.75 3.34 15.57
N LYS A 169 5.77 4.67 15.75
CA LYS A 169 5.19 5.33 16.91
C LYS A 169 4.54 6.65 16.54
N GLY A 170 3.41 6.96 17.17
CA GLY A 170 2.75 8.25 17.01
C GLY A 170 2.40 8.59 15.55
N ILE A 171 2.73 9.80 15.14
CA ILE A 171 2.48 10.30 13.78
C ILE A 171 3.56 9.73 12.85
N VAL A 172 3.14 8.99 11.82
CA VAL A 172 4.02 8.26 10.89
C VAL A 172 3.85 8.81 9.49
N ALA A 173 4.98 9.08 8.80
CA ALA A 173 4.96 9.65 7.46
C ALA A 173 4.20 8.77 6.47
N HIS A 174 4.50 7.49 6.42
CA HIS A 174 3.88 6.54 5.49
C HIS A 174 2.38 6.38 5.74
N VAL A 175 1.98 6.01 6.95
CA VAL A 175 0.56 5.83 7.31
C VAL A 175 -0.23 7.13 7.14
N GLY A 176 0.36 8.27 7.53
CA GLY A 176 -0.27 9.57 7.36
C GLY A 176 -0.52 9.91 5.89
N GLY A 177 0.47 9.70 5.02
CA GLY A 177 0.32 9.90 3.58
C GLY A 177 -0.75 9.01 2.95
N LEU A 178 -0.75 7.72 3.30
CA LEU A 178 -1.78 6.77 2.86
C LEU A 178 -3.18 7.19 3.29
N HIS A 179 -3.32 7.68 4.53
CA HIS A 179 -4.60 8.17 5.03
C HIS A 179 -5.07 9.44 4.30
N LEU A 180 -4.16 10.38 4.01
CA LEU A 180 -4.50 11.56 3.21
C LEU A 180 -5.01 11.17 1.81
N ALA A 181 -4.39 10.19 1.18
CA ALA A 181 -4.87 9.64 -0.09
C ALA A 181 -6.25 8.98 0.04
N GLN A 182 -6.50 8.24 1.13
CA GLN A 182 -7.83 7.67 1.43
C GLN A 182 -8.91 8.76 1.50
N LEU A 183 -8.61 9.88 2.16
CA LEU A 183 -9.54 11.00 2.29
C LEU A 183 -9.85 11.65 0.93
N ARG A 184 -8.86 11.77 0.03
CA ARG A 184 -9.08 12.25 -1.34
C ARG A 184 -9.99 11.33 -2.14
N ILE A 185 -9.79 10.02 -2.05
CA ILE A 185 -10.67 9.04 -2.71
C ILE A 185 -12.09 9.13 -2.14
N ALA A 186 -12.22 9.12 -0.82
CA ALA A 186 -13.52 9.18 -0.15
C ALA A 186 -14.28 10.50 -0.44
N GLU A 187 -13.57 11.62 -0.51
CA GLU A 187 -14.10 12.92 -0.92
C GLU A 187 -14.72 12.84 -2.32
N ARG A 188 -13.96 12.36 -3.31
CA ARG A 188 -14.43 12.20 -4.70
C ARG A 188 -15.66 11.30 -4.79
N MET A 189 -15.61 10.11 -4.19
CA MET A 189 -16.75 9.19 -4.21
C MET A 189 -17.98 9.76 -3.51
N ALA A 190 -17.81 10.58 -2.45
CA ALA A 190 -18.89 11.28 -1.77
C ALA A 190 -19.51 12.37 -2.65
N GLU A 191 -18.71 13.17 -3.34
CA GLU A 191 -19.17 14.20 -4.27
C GLU A 191 -20.01 13.58 -5.39
N GLU A 192 -19.52 12.52 -6.02
CA GLU A 192 -20.21 11.79 -7.09
C GLU A 192 -21.50 11.08 -6.61
N SER A 193 -21.55 10.68 -5.35
CA SER A 193 -22.74 10.10 -4.72
C SER A 193 -23.73 11.17 -4.22
N GLY A 194 -23.38 12.45 -4.33
CA GLY A 194 -24.21 13.58 -3.85
C GLY A 194 -24.15 13.81 -2.34
N ASP A 195 -23.26 13.14 -1.60
CA ASP A 195 -23.07 13.30 -0.14
C ASP A 195 -22.12 14.47 0.15
N LYS A 196 -22.58 15.68 -0.09
CA LYS A 196 -21.79 16.91 0.10
C LYS A 196 -21.29 17.10 1.54
N ASN A 197 -22.03 16.61 2.53
CA ASN A 197 -21.64 16.75 3.92
C ASN A 197 -20.42 15.89 4.21
N PHE A 198 -20.40 14.63 3.77
CA PHE A 198 -19.27 13.76 3.99
C PHE A 198 -18.06 14.19 3.16
N ALA A 199 -18.24 14.66 1.94
CA ALA A 199 -17.17 15.25 1.13
C ALA A 199 -16.51 16.44 1.86
N ALA A 200 -17.30 17.34 2.44
CA ALA A 200 -16.77 18.46 3.23
C ALA A 200 -16.02 17.99 4.49
N MET A 201 -16.49 16.93 5.15
CA MET A 201 -15.77 16.32 6.28
C MET A 201 -14.42 15.73 5.85
N CYS A 202 -14.38 14.99 4.75
CA CYS A 202 -13.13 14.43 4.21
C CYS A 202 -12.11 15.54 3.91
N ARG A 203 -12.56 16.63 3.28
CA ARG A 203 -11.72 17.79 2.99
C ARG A 203 -11.18 18.45 4.27
N MET A 204 -12.02 18.65 5.27
CA MET A 204 -11.61 19.20 6.56
C MET A 204 -10.54 18.30 7.24
N TRP A 205 -10.77 17.00 7.30
CA TRP A 205 -9.82 16.05 7.87
C TRP A 205 -8.51 16.02 7.09
N PHE A 206 -8.59 16.09 5.76
CA PHE A 206 -7.41 16.18 4.91
C PHE A 206 -6.59 17.44 5.21
N ASP A 207 -7.22 18.61 5.31
CA ASP A 207 -6.53 19.88 5.58
C ASP A 207 -5.86 19.87 6.97
N GLU A 208 -6.51 19.28 7.98
CA GLU A 208 -5.94 19.11 9.31
C GLU A 208 -4.76 18.15 9.30
N GLY A 209 -4.90 16.99 8.67
CA GLY A 209 -3.86 15.98 8.57
C GLY A 209 -2.64 16.48 7.79
N SER A 210 -2.85 17.16 6.66
CA SER A 210 -1.77 17.77 5.88
C SER A 210 -0.97 18.78 6.69
N LYS A 211 -1.65 19.66 7.45
CA LYS A 211 -0.97 20.61 8.34
C LYS A 211 -0.19 19.91 9.45
N SER A 212 -0.72 18.82 9.99
CA SER A 212 -0.04 18.03 11.02
C SER A 212 1.22 17.37 10.47
N MET A 213 1.16 16.76 9.28
CA MET A 213 2.30 16.17 8.59
C MET A 213 3.42 17.19 8.35
N GLU A 214 3.07 18.38 7.80
CA GLU A 214 4.02 19.46 7.57
C GLU A 214 4.68 19.94 8.87
N LYS A 215 3.91 20.10 9.92
CA LYS A 215 4.39 20.61 11.20
C LYS A 215 5.32 19.65 11.93
N HIS A 216 5.01 18.34 11.91
CA HIS A 216 5.66 17.37 12.79
C HIS A 216 6.71 16.52 12.07
N LEU A 217 6.57 16.30 10.76
CA LEU A 217 7.40 15.34 10.05
C LEU A 217 8.32 15.99 9.00
N TRP A 218 7.96 17.15 8.42
CA TRP A 218 8.80 17.77 7.41
C TRP A 218 10.06 18.41 8.01
N ASN A 219 11.25 17.96 7.58
CA ASN A 219 12.54 18.46 8.10
C ASN A 219 13.28 19.40 7.14
N GLY A 220 12.65 19.78 6.02
CA GLY A 220 13.28 20.62 4.98
C GLY A 220 13.82 19.82 3.79
N ARG A 221 13.97 18.49 3.88
CA ARG A 221 14.48 17.62 2.83
C ARG A 221 13.58 16.41 2.55
N TYR A 222 12.98 15.85 3.58
CA TYR A 222 12.10 14.68 3.52
C TYR A 222 11.18 14.65 4.75
N TYR A 223 10.17 13.80 4.74
CA TYR A 223 9.36 13.52 5.93
C TYR A 223 10.10 12.51 6.80
N ILE A 224 10.40 12.88 8.06
CA ILE A 224 11.00 11.95 9.02
C ILE A 224 10.07 10.78 9.26
N ASN A 225 10.63 9.64 9.61
CA ASN A 225 9.90 8.37 9.68
C ASN A 225 8.68 8.44 10.62
N PHE A 226 8.88 8.96 11.84
CA PHE A 226 7.78 9.21 12.78
C PHE A 226 8.12 10.27 13.83
N PHE A 227 7.07 10.76 14.49
CA PHE A 227 7.12 11.59 15.69
C PHE A 227 6.06 11.13 16.70
N GLU A 228 6.47 10.83 17.94
CA GLU A 228 5.58 10.49 19.06
C GLU A 228 5.39 11.70 19.99
N PRO A 229 4.23 12.38 19.93
CA PRO A 229 4.00 13.61 20.68
C PRO A 229 4.08 13.44 22.20
N SER A 230 3.63 12.30 22.74
CA SER A 230 3.55 12.07 24.18
C SER A 230 4.91 11.95 24.86
N THR A 231 5.92 11.46 24.14
CA THR A 231 7.29 11.26 24.64
C THR A 231 8.31 12.19 23.99
N ASN A 232 7.91 12.95 22.97
CA ASN A 232 8.79 13.72 22.10
C ASN A 232 9.86 12.85 21.38
N GLU A 233 9.61 11.56 21.26
CA GLU A 233 10.46 10.64 20.53
C GLU A 233 10.26 10.82 19.02
N LYS A 234 11.34 10.77 18.25
CA LYS A 234 11.28 10.83 16.79
C LYS A 234 12.28 9.89 16.16
N SER A 235 11.98 9.45 14.96
CA SER A 235 12.90 8.74 14.09
C SER A 235 13.12 9.57 12.82
N ASP A 236 14.34 9.99 12.60
CA ASP A 236 14.77 10.75 11.42
C ASP A 236 15.27 9.87 10.28
N LEU A 237 15.00 8.56 10.34
CA LEU A 237 15.26 7.65 9.23
C LEU A 237 14.60 8.16 7.94
N ILE A 238 15.31 7.99 6.84
CA ILE A 238 14.78 8.19 5.50
C ILE A 238 14.09 6.90 5.07
N PHE A 239 12.76 6.92 5.05
CA PHE A 239 11.98 5.83 4.49
C PHE A 239 11.75 6.08 3.00
N SER A 240 12.23 5.19 2.15
CA SER A 240 12.19 5.39 0.69
C SER A 240 10.77 5.44 0.12
N TYR A 241 9.80 4.84 0.81
CA TYR A 241 8.40 4.74 0.37
C TYR A 241 7.46 5.71 1.10
N GLN A 242 8.00 6.74 1.72
CA GLN A 242 7.23 7.75 2.47
C GLN A 242 6.16 8.47 1.64
N LEU A 243 6.27 8.42 0.30
CA LEU A 243 5.36 9.06 -0.65
C LEU A 243 4.38 8.07 -1.33
N ASP A 244 4.13 6.91 -0.76
CA ASP A 244 3.17 5.95 -1.33
C ASP A 244 1.76 6.52 -1.42
N GLY A 245 1.38 7.43 -0.51
CA GLY A 245 0.13 8.17 -0.60
C GLY A 245 0.04 9.06 -1.85
N GLU A 246 1.15 9.68 -2.27
CA GLU A 246 1.19 10.47 -3.49
C GLU A 246 1.04 9.58 -4.74
N TRP A 247 1.72 8.44 -4.79
CA TRP A 247 1.49 7.48 -5.87
C TRP A 247 0.01 7.09 -6.00
N ILE A 248 -0.69 6.90 -4.87
CA ILE A 248 -2.12 6.59 -4.90
C ILE A 248 -2.89 7.74 -5.54
N THR A 249 -2.66 8.99 -5.11
CA THR A 249 -3.40 10.12 -5.70
C THR A 249 -3.10 10.30 -7.17
N ASP A 250 -1.87 10.17 -7.61
CA ASP A 250 -1.49 10.23 -9.02
C ASP A 250 -2.15 9.12 -9.84
N PHE A 251 -2.00 7.87 -9.42
CA PHE A 251 -2.57 6.72 -10.12
C PHE A 251 -4.10 6.73 -10.15
N HIS A 252 -4.73 7.30 -9.13
CA HIS A 252 -6.18 7.46 -9.05
C HIS A 252 -6.70 8.74 -9.74
N GLY A 253 -5.82 9.59 -10.29
CA GLY A 253 -6.19 10.84 -10.95
C GLY A 253 -6.78 11.88 -10.00
N LEU A 254 -6.22 11.98 -8.81
CA LEU A 254 -6.65 12.87 -7.73
C LEU A 254 -5.64 14.02 -7.54
N PRO A 255 -6.05 15.11 -6.87
CA PRO A 255 -5.11 16.14 -6.47
C PRO A 255 -4.04 15.60 -5.50
N TYR A 256 -2.87 16.20 -5.51
CA TYR A 256 -1.75 15.89 -4.62
C TYR A 256 -2.20 15.72 -3.16
N CYS A 257 -1.64 14.71 -2.47
CA CYS A 257 -1.81 14.58 -1.02
C CYS A 257 -0.71 15.27 -0.21
N PHE A 258 0.48 15.45 -0.79
CA PHE A 258 1.54 16.28 -0.22
C PHE A 258 1.74 17.57 -1.03
N PRO A 259 2.32 18.65 -0.45
CA PRO A 259 2.72 19.81 -1.25
C PRO A 259 3.73 19.40 -2.34
N LYS A 260 3.50 19.84 -3.56
CA LYS A 260 4.30 19.43 -4.73
C LYS A 260 5.81 19.68 -4.57
N ASP A 261 6.20 20.79 -4.00
CA ASP A 261 7.61 21.11 -3.73
C ASP A 261 8.23 20.15 -2.71
N ARG A 262 7.43 19.61 -1.77
CA ARG A 262 7.85 18.58 -0.81
C ARG A 262 8.06 17.24 -1.50
N VAL A 263 7.13 16.84 -2.36
CA VAL A 263 7.25 15.62 -3.17
C VAL A 263 8.56 15.65 -3.96
N GLN A 264 8.80 16.71 -4.71
CA GLN A 264 10.00 16.85 -5.53
C GLN A 264 11.29 16.85 -4.69
N THR A 265 11.29 17.54 -3.55
CA THR A 265 12.44 17.60 -2.65
C THR A 265 12.72 16.26 -1.99
N ALA A 266 11.68 15.55 -1.53
CA ALA A 266 11.82 14.23 -0.93
C ALA A 266 12.33 13.21 -1.93
N LEU A 267 11.76 13.17 -3.15
CA LEU A 267 12.22 12.28 -4.23
C LEU A 267 13.70 12.56 -4.59
N ALA A 268 14.10 13.83 -4.68
CA ALA A 268 15.49 14.20 -4.93
C ALA A 268 16.42 13.69 -3.80
N THR A 269 16.00 13.82 -2.54
CA THR A 269 16.75 13.32 -1.37
C THR A 269 16.86 11.79 -1.38
N ILE A 270 15.74 11.08 -1.58
CA ILE A 270 15.71 9.62 -1.66
C ILE A 270 16.65 9.11 -2.75
N ARG A 271 16.61 9.74 -3.93
CA ARG A 271 17.51 9.41 -5.04
C ARG A 271 18.98 9.67 -4.69
N GLU A 272 19.30 10.82 -4.10
CA GLU A 272 20.66 11.18 -3.72
C GLU A 272 21.28 10.14 -2.78
N VAL A 273 20.57 9.78 -1.71
CA VAL A 273 21.10 8.86 -0.69
C VAL A 273 21.18 7.43 -1.19
N ASN A 274 20.19 6.95 -1.94
CA ASN A 274 20.13 5.56 -2.42
C ASN A 274 21.09 5.25 -3.56
N SER A 275 21.38 6.21 -4.46
CA SER A 275 22.28 6.01 -5.61
C SER A 275 23.69 5.59 -5.25
N ARG A 276 24.04 5.67 -3.97
CA ARG A 276 25.37 5.27 -3.44
C ARG A 276 25.46 3.80 -3.09
N HIS A 277 24.30 3.11 -2.95
CA HIS A 277 24.25 1.80 -2.32
C HIS A 277 23.83 0.68 -3.28
N SER A 278 23.11 1.02 -4.33
CA SER A 278 22.52 0.01 -5.19
C SER A 278 22.25 0.52 -6.60
N ASP A 279 22.53 -0.33 -7.58
CA ASP A 279 22.12 -0.15 -8.97
C ASP A 279 20.83 -0.92 -9.30
N ILE A 280 20.34 -1.77 -8.38
CA ILE A 280 19.21 -2.67 -8.61
C ILE A 280 17.89 -2.03 -8.16
N GLY A 281 17.92 -1.39 -6.98
CA GLY A 281 16.76 -0.76 -6.37
C GLY A 281 17.15 0.08 -5.18
N PHE A 282 16.19 0.71 -4.52
CA PHE A 282 16.42 1.61 -3.41
C PHE A 282 16.12 0.94 -2.08
N LEU A 283 17.06 1.00 -1.15
CA LEU A 283 16.93 0.45 0.20
C LEU A 283 15.72 1.05 0.89
N SER A 284 14.99 0.24 1.65
CA SER A 284 13.77 0.71 2.32
C SER A 284 14.06 1.78 3.36
N PHE A 285 15.14 1.63 4.14
CA PHE A 285 15.48 2.53 5.23
C PHE A 285 16.95 2.93 5.22
N LEU A 286 17.19 4.23 5.38
CA LEU A 286 18.53 4.80 5.53
C LEU A 286 18.55 5.73 6.76
N ASN A 287 19.72 5.86 7.36
CA ASN A 287 19.97 6.87 8.36
C ASN A 287 19.96 8.29 7.73
N ALA A 288 19.83 9.32 8.53
CA ALA A 288 19.80 10.71 8.08
C ALA A 288 21.07 11.13 7.30
N ASP A 289 22.19 10.46 7.54
CA ASP A 289 23.46 10.65 6.80
C ASP A 289 23.50 9.88 5.47
N GLY A 290 22.47 9.09 5.17
CA GLY A 290 22.35 8.27 3.98
C GLY A 290 23.03 6.92 4.06
N SER A 291 23.54 6.48 5.21
CA SER A 291 24.01 5.11 5.42
C SER A 291 22.85 4.13 5.56
N PRO A 292 22.99 2.84 5.18
CA PRO A 292 21.96 1.83 5.39
C PRO A 292 21.59 1.74 6.88
N ALA A 293 20.29 1.73 7.20
CA ALA A 293 19.83 1.59 8.57
C ALA A 293 20.02 0.17 9.05
N SER A 294 20.75 -0.03 10.15
CA SER A 294 20.96 -1.33 10.76
C SER A 294 19.76 -1.76 11.63
N GLY A 295 19.45 -3.04 11.63
CA GLY A 295 18.47 -3.61 12.56
C GLY A 295 18.99 -3.57 14.01
N GLY A 296 18.06 -3.62 14.98
CA GLY A 296 18.39 -3.75 16.39
C GLY A 296 18.50 -2.44 17.19
N GLU A 297 18.47 -1.29 16.56
CA GLU A 297 18.53 0.01 17.25
C GLU A 297 17.15 0.63 17.51
N GLY A 298 16.25 -0.11 18.13
CA GLY A 298 14.97 0.40 18.61
C GLY A 298 13.88 0.62 17.56
N VAL A 299 14.23 0.91 16.32
CA VAL A 299 13.28 1.21 15.23
C VAL A 299 13.09 0.01 14.31
N MET A 300 14.16 -0.75 14.05
CA MET A 300 14.13 -1.93 13.16
C MET A 300 14.19 -3.22 13.98
N LYS A 301 13.56 -4.28 13.47
CA LYS A 301 13.70 -5.62 14.05
C LYS A 301 15.04 -6.25 13.64
N ASP A 302 15.62 -7.06 14.51
CA ASP A 302 16.94 -7.69 14.32
C ASP A 302 17.08 -8.52 13.03
N TRP A 303 15.96 -9.05 12.51
CA TRP A 303 15.97 -9.86 11.31
C TRP A 303 15.96 -9.04 10.00
N TYR A 304 15.78 -7.71 10.07
CA TYR A 304 15.72 -6.88 8.88
C TYR A 304 17.12 -6.66 8.30
N ASP A 305 17.27 -6.99 7.02
CA ASP A 305 18.51 -6.74 6.29
C ASP A 305 18.58 -5.28 5.83
N PRO A 306 19.58 -4.50 6.27
CA PRO A 306 19.68 -3.09 5.95
C PRO A 306 19.90 -2.78 4.45
N PHE A 307 20.29 -3.78 3.66
CA PHE A 307 20.40 -3.66 2.21
C PHE A 307 19.14 -4.14 1.46
N ALA A 308 18.12 -4.59 2.19
CA ALA A 308 16.90 -5.07 1.57
C ALA A 308 15.96 -3.93 1.17
N PHE A 309 15.15 -4.22 0.15
CA PHE A 309 14.02 -3.39 -0.22
C PHE A 309 12.84 -4.26 -0.66
N PHE A 310 11.64 -3.68 -0.55
CA PHE A 310 10.40 -4.29 -1.01
C PHE A 310 10.19 -3.99 -2.49
N ASN A 311 9.91 -5.01 -3.28
CA ASN A 311 9.84 -4.88 -4.73
C ASN A 311 8.62 -4.11 -5.20
N ALA A 312 7.44 -4.37 -4.61
CA ALA A 312 6.20 -3.70 -5.00
C ALA A 312 6.27 -2.19 -4.70
N GLU A 313 6.79 -1.82 -3.55
CA GLU A 313 6.97 -0.45 -3.11
C GLU A 313 8.04 0.28 -3.94
N LEU A 314 9.07 -0.44 -4.37
CA LEU A 314 10.04 0.12 -5.31
C LEU A 314 9.37 0.53 -6.63
N PHE A 315 8.41 -0.26 -7.11
CA PHE A 315 7.66 0.12 -8.32
C PHE A 315 6.74 1.32 -8.09
N MET A 316 6.14 1.44 -6.91
CA MET A 316 5.39 2.66 -6.56
C MET A 316 6.30 3.88 -6.53
N LEU A 317 7.47 3.76 -5.91
CA LEU A 317 8.49 4.82 -5.91
C LEU A 317 8.95 5.17 -7.33
N ALA A 318 9.21 4.17 -8.16
CA ALA A 318 9.59 4.39 -9.56
C ALA A 318 8.49 5.15 -10.34
N MET A 319 7.21 4.80 -10.09
CA MET A 319 6.07 5.50 -10.68
C MET A 319 5.88 6.91 -10.13
N ASN A 320 6.20 7.19 -8.85
CA ASN A 320 6.24 8.55 -8.33
C ASN A 320 7.19 9.44 -9.13
N TYR A 321 8.40 8.94 -9.43
CA TYR A 321 9.31 9.68 -10.32
C TYR A 321 8.72 9.91 -11.71
N MET A 322 8.01 8.94 -12.27
CA MET A 322 7.39 9.06 -13.59
C MET A 322 6.27 10.11 -13.60
N TYR A 323 5.40 10.12 -12.59
CA TYR A 323 4.34 11.12 -12.45
C TYR A 323 4.88 12.53 -12.23
N GLU A 324 6.03 12.65 -11.56
CA GLU A 324 6.77 13.93 -11.43
C GLU A 324 7.58 14.30 -12.70
N GLY A 325 7.31 13.66 -13.83
CA GLY A 325 7.94 13.97 -15.11
C GLY A 325 9.35 13.40 -15.30
N GLN A 326 9.81 12.51 -14.42
CA GLN A 326 11.13 11.88 -14.47
C GLN A 326 11.08 10.45 -15.02
N VAL A 327 10.35 10.23 -16.13
CA VAL A 327 10.19 8.90 -16.75
C VAL A 327 11.54 8.27 -17.08
N GLU A 328 12.49 9.07 -17.58
CA GLU A 328 13.86 8.65 -17.92
C GLU A 328 14.66 8.12 -16.72
N PHE A 329 14.19 8.38 -15.52
CA PHE A 329 14.78 7.84 -14.29
C PHE A 329 13.94 6.70 -13.71
N GLY A 330 12.64 6.91 -13.56
CA GLY A 330 11.74 5.94 -12.91
C GLY A 330 11.62 4.63 -13.69
N LEU A 331 11.49 4.68 -15.03
CA LEU A 331 11.36 3.47 -15.82
C LEU A 331 12.61 2.58 -15.79
N PRO A 332 13.85 3.11 -15.98
CA PRO A 332 15.05 2.30 -15.77
C PRO A 332 15.23 1.76 -14.35
N LEU A 333 14.76 2.45 -13.31
CA LEU A 333 14.78 1.94 -11.94
C LEU A 333 13.93 0.69 -11.81
N ALA A 334 12.70 0.71 -12.31
CA ALA A 334 11.82 -0.46 -12.33
C ALA A 334 12.39 -1.61 -13.19
N GLU A 335 12.95 -1.29 -14.37
CA GLU A 335 13.55 -2.27 -15.29
C GLU A 335 14.74 -2.98 -14.65
N LYS A 336 15.64 -2.29 -13.98
CA LYS A 336 16.81 -2.87 -13.31
C LYS A 336 16.39 -3.87 -12.22
N CYS A 337 15.38 -3.53 -11.43
CA CYS A 337 14.80 -4.42 -10.43
C CYS A 337 14.27 -5.70 -11.08
N MET A 338 13.43 -5.57 -12.11
CA MET A 338 12.87 -6.72 -12.83
C MET A 338 13.94 -7.57 -13.50
N ASN A 339 14.94 -6.97 -14.13
CA ASN A 339 16.05 -7.70 -14.74
C ASN A 339 16.86 -8.48 -13.68
N SER A 340 17.06 -7.90 -12.49
CA SER A 340 17.70 -8.63 -11.38
C SER A 340 16.87 -9.85 -10.98
N ILE A 341 15.57 -9.69 -10.76
CA ILE A 341 14.69 -10.77 -10.32
C ILE A 341 14.56 -11.85 -11.41
N VAL A 342 14.18 -11.47 -12.62
CA VAL A 342 13.77 -12.42 -13.67
C VAL A 342 14.97 -12.97 -14.45
N CYS A 343 15.90 -12.09 -14.86
CA CYS A 343 16.98 -12.48 -15.78
C CYS A 343 18.22 -12.95 -15.05
N LYS A 344 18.60 -12.30 -13.92
CA LYS A 344 19.82 -12.64 -13.19
C LYS A 344 19.58 -13.78 -12.19
N HIS A 345 18.51 -13.69 -11.40
CA HIS A 345 18.21 -14.66 -10.33
C HIS A 345 17.15 -15.69 -10.72
N LEU A 346 16.56 -15.59 -11.91
CA LEU A 346 15.62 -16.55 -12.54
C LEU A 346 14.33 -16.79 -11.74
N HIS A 347 13.89 -15.80 -10.97
CA HIS A 347 12.62 -15.85 -10.24
C HIS A 347 11.46 -15.40 -11.15
N THR A 348 11.17 -16.15 -12.20
CA THR A 348 10.14 -15.81 -13.19
C THR A 348 8.72 -16.08 -12.68
N TRP A 349 8.54 -17.13 -11.89
CA TRP A 349 7.24 -17.59 -11.40
C TRP A 349 7.11 -17.54 -9.88
N ASP A 350 8.23 -17.43 -9.18
CA ASP A 350 8.30 -17.39 -7.72
C ASP A 350 8.79 -16.01 -7.22
N MET A 351 8.16 -14.97 -7.71
CA MET A 351 8.50 -13.58 -7.41
C MET A 351 8.71 -13.35 -5.91
N PRO A 352 9.89 -12.86 -5.49
CA PRO A 352 10.15 -12.55 -4.09
C PRO A 352 9.43 -11.27 -3.65
N ASN A 353 9.17 -11.15 -2.35
CA ASN A 353 8.69 -9.90 -1.78
C ASN A 353 9.82 -8.89 -1.58
N MET A 354 10.97 -9.36 -1.08
CA MET A 354 12.14 -8.52 -0.82
C MET A 354 13.41 -9.12 -1.43
N ILE A 355 14.27 -8.24 -1.94
CA ILE A 355 15.63 -8.58 -2.39
C ILE A 355 16.64 -7.59 -1.82
N ARG A 356 17.92 -7.95 -1.86
CA ARG A 356 19.03 -7.04 -1.53
C ARG A 356 19.34 -6.11 -2.70
N GLY A 357 19.57 -4.85 -2.39
CA GLY A 357 19.93 -3.84 -3.39
C GLY A 357 21.33 -4.02 -3.99
N ASP A 358 22.26 -4.57 -3.23
CA ASP A 358 23.66 -4.76 -3.66
C ASP A 358 23.86 -6.05 -4.49
N THR A 359 23.19 -7.15 -4.14
CA THR A 359 23.38 -8.45 -4.79
C THR A 359 22.19 -8.90 -5.64
N GLY A 360 20.98 -8.47 -5.31
CA GLY A 360 19.73 -8.96 -5.87
C GLY A 360 19.25 -10.27 -5.26
N GLU A 361 19.94 -10.79 -4.24
CA GLU A 361 19.55 -12.02 -3.57
C GLU A 361 18.25 -11.83 -2.77
N VAL A 362 17.43 -12.89 -2.73
CA VAL A 362 16.15 -12.88 -2.00
C VAL A 362 16.41 -12.87 -0.50
N THR A 363 15.83 -11.91 0.19
CA THR A 363 15.85 -11.82 1.66
C THR A 363 14.56 -12.30 2.29
N PHE A 364 13.43 -12.15 1.58
CA PHE A 364 12.13 -12.58 2.06
C PHE A 364 11.15 -12.87 0.92
N GLY A 365 10.32 -13.88 1.15
CA GLY A 365 9.14 -14.18 0.36
C GLY A 365 9.40 -14.94 -0.93
N LYS A 366 8.41 -15.74 -1.32
CA LYS A 366 8.32 -16.45 -2.61
C LYS A 366 6.88 -16.51 -3.03
N ASP A 367 6.63 -16.46 -4.33
CA ASP A 367 5.29 -16.56 -4.91
C ASP A 367 4.34 -15.42 -4.48
N TYR A 368 4.88 -14.24 -4.15
CA TYR A 368 4.05 -13.10 -3.78
C TYR A 368 3.41 -12.45 -5.01
N TYR A 369 2.08 -12.35 -5.02
CA TYR A 369 1.37 -11.73 -6.15
C TYR A 369 1.39 -10.18 -6.14
N GLN A 370 1.94 -9.55 -5.12
CA GLN A 370 2.11 -8.09 -5.04
C GLN A 370 2.83 -7.51 -6.26
N MET A 371 3.70 -8.31 -6.92
CA MET A 371 4.40 -7.94 -8.15
C MET A 371 3.45 -7.63 -9.33
N LEU A 372 2.18 -8.01 -9.24
CA LEU A 372 1.14 -7.59 -10.20
C LEU A 372 0.89 -6.07 -10.17
N MET A 373 1.47 -5.35 -9.20
CA MET A 373 1.59 -3.88 -9.18
C MET A 373 2.16 -3.34 -10.51
N LEU A 374 2.98 -4.09 -11.20
CA LEU A 374 3.54 -3.74 -12.53
C LEU A 374 2.46 -3.41 -13.58
N TRP A 375 1.23 -3.87 -13.41
CA TRP A 375 0.13 -3.49 -14.30
C TRP A 375 -0.30 -2.03 -14.17
N SER A 376 0.18 -1.31 -13.15
CA SER A 376 0.01 0.14 -13.00
C SER A 376 1.04 0.95 -13.81
N LEU A 377 2.18 0.34 -14.15
CA LEU A 377 3.30 1.01 -14.82
C LEU A 377 2.93 1.66 -16.17
N PRO A 378 2.12 1.00 -17.06
CA PRO A 378 1.74 1.61 -18.33
C PRO A 378 0.99 2.94 -18.20
N ALA A 379 0.22 3.13 -17.13
CA ALA A 379 -0.43 4.40 -16.83
C ALA A 379 0.60 5.47 -16.43
N ALA A 380 1.49 5.14 -15.48
CA ALA A 380 2.51 6.06 -14.99
C ALA A 380 3.48 6.55 -16.07
N VAL A 381 3.94 5.66 -16.97
CA VAL A 381 4.80 6.02 -18.12
C VAL A 381 4.16 7.06 -19.03
N LYS A 382 2.83 7.08 -19.11
CA LYS A 382 2.06 8.01 -19.93
C LYS A 382 1.52 9.21 -19.13
N GLY A 383 1.78 9.31 -17.83
CA GLY A 383 1.20 10.31 -16.97
C GLY A 383 -0.35 10.25 -16.92
N GLN A 384 -0.90 9.04 -16.99
CA GLN A 384 -2.35 8.78 -17.00
C GLN A 384 -2.80 8.19 -15.66
N ASP A 385 -4.06 8.38 -15.33
CA ASP A 385 -4.72 7.65 -14.26
C ASP A 385 -4.92 6.17 -14.62
N MET A 386 -5.35 5.38 -13.64
CA MET A 386 -5.60 3.94 -13.79
C MET A 386 -6.68 3.58 -14.81
N GLY A 387 -7.55 4.51 -15.20
CA GLY A 387 -8.52 4.34 -16.28
C GLY A 387 -7.88 4.46 -17.67
N GLY A 388 -6.70 5.08 -17.79
CA GLY A 388 -6.02 5.27 -19.06
C GLY A 388 -5.83 3.99 -19.89
N PRO A 389 -5.33 2.89 -19.30
CA PRO A 389 -5.17 1.62 -20.00
C PRO A 389 -6.47 0.98 -20.53
N THR A 390 -7.63 1.27 -19.93
CA THR A 390 -8.93 0.71 -20.32
C THR A 390 -9.75 1.62 -21.25
N ARG A 391 -9.31 2.86 -21.50
CA ARG A 391 -9.95 3.75 -22.47
C ARG A 391 -9.82 3.23 -23.90
N GLU A 392 -10.56 3.82 -24.85
CA GLU A 392 -10.39 3.58 -26.29
C GLU A 392 -8.89 3.75 -26.64
N ASP A 393 -8.33 2.82 -27.38
CA ASP A 393 -6.88 2.74 -27.71
C ASP A 393 -5.93 2.48 -26.51
N GLY A 394 -6.43 2.27 -25.29
CA GLY A 394 -5.63 1.88 -24.15
C GLY A 394 -5.00 0.51 -24.29
N LEU A 395 -3.92 0.25 -23.54
CA LEU A 395 -3.19 -1.03 -23.63
C LEU A 395 -4.11 -2.24 -23.36
N VAL A 396 -4.90 -2.19 -22.29
CA VAL A 396 -5.82 -3.27 -21.89
C VAL A 396 -6.90 -3.50 -22.96
N THR A 397 -7.52 -2.42 -23.45
CA THR A 397 -8.53 -2.49 -24.49
C THR A 397 -7.99 -3.16 -25.77
N ARG A 398 -6.78 -2.78 -26.19
CA ARG A 398 -6.13 -3.41 -27.35
C ARG A 398 -5.79 -4.88 -27.11
N MET A 399 -5.34 -5.25 -25.92
CA MET A 399 -5.05 -6.64 -25.56
C MET A 399 -6.32 -7.50 -25.61
N ILE A 400 -7.42 -7.02 -25.03
CA ILE A 400 -8.71 -7.71 -25.05
C ILE A 400 -9.21 -7.84 -26.48
N SER A 401 -9.13 -6.78 -27.29
CA SER A 401 -9.56 -6.82 -28.69
C SER A 401 -8.72 -7.76 -29.56
N ALA A 402 -7.44 -7.91 -29.26
CA ALA A 402 -6.56 -8.83 -29.98
C ALA A 402 -6.75 -10.31 -29.58
N ALA A 403 -7.35 -10.57 -28.42
CA ALA A 403 -7.65 -11.92 -27.92
C ALA A 403 -9.00 -12.46 -28.40
N ASN A 404 -9.89 -11.60 -28.90
CA ASN A 404 -11.22 -11.94 -29.48
C ASN A 404 -11.17 -12.01 -31.01
#